data_13b3612d694d4cee86757cb3e2e5d99d
#
_entry.id   13b3612d694d4cee86757cb3e2e5d99d
#
_cell.length_a   1.000
_cell.length_b   1.000
_cell.length_c   1.000
_cell.angle_alpha   90.00
_cell.angle_beta   90.00
_cell.angle_gamma   90.00
#
_symmetry.space_group_name_H-M   'P 1'
#
loop_
_entity.id
_entity.type
_entity.pdbx_description
1 polymer ?
#
loop_
_entity_poly.entity_id
_entity_poly.type
_entity_poly.pdbx_seq_one_letter_code
_entity_poly.pdbx_strand_id
1 'polypeptide(L)'
;MFDTGFSDEEERLRLGELLWDPGTADRLGALGVGPGWSCLEAGAGRGSIAAWLADRGAQVVATDLRADRLRHLTGRGVTVLAHDLLSDAPPAGGFDLVHARLVMQHLPARAEVTARLAAALRPGGVLVLEDTDTASLFSHPDREGFLGRAKRAAYRTMAVAGYDPRCGLRDAALLTGAGLVDVRTEARAHVVTGGTPQSRWYALWLRHLAPAMLGAGDLEAHELDAALAELDDPANSWLSQVMISASARRPAP
;
A
#
# COMPACT_ATOMS: atom_id res chain seq x y z
N MET A 1 0.28 -13.55 1.66
CA MET A 1 0.26 -13.00 3.03
C MET A 1 -1.15 -12.66 3.48
N PHE A 2 -1.93 -11.87 2.79
CA PHE A 2 -3.34 -11.74 3.12
C PHE A 2 -4.10 -12.88 2.46
N ASP A 3 -4.71 -13.73 3.29
CA ASP A 3 -5.60 -14.77 2.81
C ASP A 3 -6.75 -14.11 2.08
N THR A 4 -6.87 -14.41 0.80
CA THR A 4 -7.95 -13.90 -0.05
C THR A 4 -9.31 -14.50 0.31
N GLY A 5 -9.36 -15.39 1.28
CA GLY A 5 -10.57 -15.99 1.87
C GLY A 5 -11.17 -15.20 3.04
N PHE A 6 -10.56 -14.10 3.50
CA PHE A 6 -11.15 -13.26 4.54
C PHE A 6 -12.45 -12.62 4.04
N SER A 7 -13.56 -12.89 4.75
CA SER A 7 -14.92 -12.50 4.31
C SER A 7 -15.08 -10.99 4.11
N ASP A 8 -14.39 -10.18 4.92
CA ASP A 8 -14.48 -8.72 4.90
C ASP A 8 -13.33 -8.05 4.11
N GLU A 9 -12.58 -8.80 3.29
CA GLU A 9 -11.43 -8.29 2.54
C GLU A 9 -11.82 -7.15 1.58
N GLU A 10 -12.96 -7.26 0.91
CA GLU A 10 -13.46 -6.22 0.02
C GLU A 10 -13.72 -4.89 0.76
N GLU A 11 -14.34 -4.98 1.94
CA GLU A 11 -14.58 -3.80 2.78
C GLU A 11 -13.26 -3.24 3.32
N ARG A 12 -12.33 -4.09 3.75
CA ARG A 12 -11.01 -3.66 4.22
C ARG A 12 -10.24 -2.90 3.13
N LEU A 13 -10.23 -3.41 1.90
CA LEU A 13 -9.60 -2.72 0.77
C LEU A 13 -10.28 -1.38 0.48
N ARG A 14 -11.61 -1.35 0.44
CA ARG A 14 -12.39 -0.12 0.22
C ARG A 14 -12.10 0.96 1.27
N LEU A 15 -12.00 0.58 2.54
CA LEU A 15 -11.67 1.50 3.62
C LEU A 15 -10.22 1.99 3.54
N GLY A 16 -9.30 1.15 3.07
CA GLY A 16 -7.92 1.54 2.78
C GLY A 16 -7.82 2.58 1.67
N GLU A 17 -8.63 2.44 0.62
CA GLU A 17 -8.76 3.44 -0.44
C GLU A 17 -9.20 4.81 0.14
N LEU A 18 -10.23 4.85 0.99
CA LEU A 18 -10.68 6.09 1.64
C LEU A 18 -9.59 6.78 2.46
N LEU A 19 -8.71 6.00 3.06
CA LEU A 19 -7.64 6.54 3.89
C LEU A 19 -6.47 7.09 3.04
N TRP A 20 -6.10 6.40 1.97
CA TRP A 20 -4.84 6.67 1.26
C TRP A 20 -5.00 7.33 -0.10
N ASP A 21 -6.11 7.12 -0.81
CA ASP A 21 -6.30 7.63 -2.17
C ASP A 21 -6.15 9.15 -2.28
N PRO A 22 -6.70 9.98 -1.37
CA PRO A 22 -6.57 11.43 -1.53
C PRO A 22 -5.12 11.89 -1.62
N GLY A 23 -4.28 11.41 -0.72
CA GLY A 23 -2.87 11.79 -0.72
C GLY A 23 -2.08 11.21 -1.90
N THR A 24 -2.41 10.01 -2.38
CA THR A 24 -1.81 9.44 -3.60
C THR A 24 -2.23 10.24 -4.83
N ALA A 25 -3.53 10.58 -4.94
CA ALA A 25 -4.05 11.39 -6.03
C ALA A 25 -3.40 12.78 -6.12
N ASP A 26 -3.21 13.45 -4.97
CA ASP A 26 -2.51 14.74 -4.90
C ASP A 26 -1.06 14.60 -5.39
N ARG A 27 -0.36 13.56 -4.96
CA ARG A 27 1.01 13.27 -5.34
C ARG A 27 1.15 13.02 -6.85
N LEU A 28 0.35 12.11 -7.39
CA LEU A 28 0.39 11.76 -8.81
C LEU A 28 -0.08 12.94 -9.67
N GLY A 29 -1.06 13.72 -9.19
CA GLY A 29 -1.51 14.94 -9.83
C GLY A 29 -0.41 15.99 -9.94
N ALA A 30 0.41 16.16 -8.90
CA ALA A 30 1.54 17.08 -8.90
C ALA A 30 2.66 16.68 -9.90
N LEU A 31 2.72 15.43 -10.34
CA LEU A 31 3.60 14.97 -11.41
C LEU A 31 3.11 15.37 -12.80
N GLY A 32 1.86 15.84 -12.92
CA GLY A 32 1.26 16.25 -14.18
C GLY A 32 0.64 15.11 -15.00
N VAL A 33 0.28 13.99 -14.33
CA VAL A 33 -0.37 12.86 -15.01
C VAL A 33 -1.64 13.32 -15.75
N GLY A 34 -1.75 12.94 -17.02
CA GLY A 34 -2.87 13.35 -17.85
C GLY A 34 -2.90 12.66 -19.21
N PRO A 35 -3.62 13.23 -20.20
CA PRO A 35 -3.76 12.65 -21.52
C PRO A 35 -2.41 12.39 -22.20
N GLY A 36 -2.29 11.23 -22.83
CA GLY A 36 -1.09 10.79 -23.53
C GLY A 36 -0.05 10.08 -22.63
N TRP A 37 -0.25 10.05 -21.32
CA TRP A 37 0.59 9.26 -20.43
C TRP A 37 0.27 7.77 -20.53
N SER A 38 1.30 6.94 -20.51
CA SER A 38 1.21 5.49 -20.33
C SER A 38 1.63 5.16 -18.89
N CYS A 39 0.72 4.56 -18.12
CA CYS A 39 0.90 4.31 -16.70
C CYS A 39 0.80 2.81 -16.38
N LEU A 40 1.68 2.33 -15.51
CA LEU A 40 1.60 1.00 -14.91
C LEU A 40 1.23 1.16 -13.42
N GLU A 41 0.10 0.57 -13.03
CA GLU A 41 -0.29 0.41 -11.63
C GLU A 41 0.02 -1.03 -11.20
N ALA A 42 1.04 -1.19 -10.38
CA ALA A 42 1.55 -2.49 -9.95
C ALA A 42 0.99 -2.86 -8.57
N GLY A 43 0.28 -3.99 -8.47
CA GLY A 43 -0.45 -4.39 -7.26
C GLY A 43 -1.68 -3.51 -7.04
N ALA A 44 -2.50 -3.37 -8.07
CA ALA A 44 -3.59 -2.39 -8.13
C ALA A 44 -4.74 -2.62 -7.13
N GLY A 45 -4.80 -3.78 -6.46
CA GLY A 45 -5.84 -4.11 -5.48
C GLY A 45 -7.25 -4.08 -6.09
N ARG A 46 -8.09 -3.14 -5.67
CA ARG A 46 -9.42 -2.88 -6.24
C ARG A 46 -9.39 -1.91 -7.43
N GLY A 47 -8.25 -1.28 -7.69
CA GLY A 47 -8.04 -0.44 -8.86
C GLY A 47 -8.47 1.02 -8.72
N SER A 48 -8.61 1.55 -7.51
CA SER A 48 -9.01 2.95 -7.31
C SER A 48 -8.04 3.94 -7.96
N ILE A 49 -6.73 3.72 -7.83
CA ILE A 49 -5.71 4.58 -8.45
C ILE A 49 -5.64 4.33 -9.97
N ALA A 50 -5.79 3.08 -10.43
CA ALA A 50 -5.88 2.81 -11.87
C ALA A 50 -7.07 3.52 -12.51
N ALA A 51 -8.24 3.52 -11.85
CA ALA A 51 -9.41 4.28 -12.28
C ALA A 51 -9.13 5.79 -12.31
N TRP A 52 -8.52 6.32 -11.24
CA TRP A 52 -8.18 7.74 -11.14
C TRP A 52 -7.22 8.20 -12.26
N LEU A 53 -6.22 7.38 -12.60
CA LEU A 53 -5.30 7.63 -13.71
C LEU A 53 -6.04 7.64 -15.06
N ALA A 54 -6.92 6.66 -15.29
CA ALA A 54 -7.71 6.56 -16.52
C ALA A 54 -8.70 7.74 -16.66
N ASP A 55 -9.35 8.16 -15.57
CA ASP A 55 -10.27 9.32 -15.56
C ASP A 55 -9.54 10.64 -15.87
N ARG A 56 -8.20 10.69 -15.75
CA ARG A 56 -7.34 11.80 -16.21
C ARG A 56 -6.89 11.68 -17.67
N GLY A 57 -7.33 10.66 -18.37
CA GLY A 57 -7.01 10.44 -19.78
C GLY A 57 -5.71 9.69 -20.02
N ALA A 58 -5.09 9.12 -19.01
CA ALA A 58 -3.94 8.25 -19.19
C ALA A 58 -4.35 6.87 -19.72
N GLN A 59 -3.47 6.21 -20.45
CA GLN A 59 -3.57 4.79 -20.76
C GLN A 59 -2.97 3.99 -19.61
N VAL A 60 -3.73 3.09 -19.02
CA VAL A 60 -3.33 2.39 -17.79
C VAL A 60 -3.24 0.89 -18.02
N VAL A 61 -2.13 0.31 -17.60
CA VAL A 61 -2.00 -1.12 -17.36
C VAL A 61 -2.09 -1.33 -15.85
N ALA A 62 -3.12 -2.03 -15.38
CA ALA A 62 -3.32 -2.37 -13.98
C ALA A 62 -3.01 -3.85 -13.76
N THR A 63 -2.10 -4.15 -12.83
CA THR A 63 -1.67 -5.52 -12.55
C THR A 63 -1.93 -5.89 -11.09
N ASP A 64 -2.40 -7.10 -10.86
CA ASP A 64 -2.58 -7.68 -9.52
C ASP A 64 -2.57 -9.22 -9.61
N LEU A 65 -2.24 -9.90 -8.51
CA LEU A 65 -2.44 -11.35 -8.40
C LEU A 65 -3.92 -11.74 -8.54
N ARG A 66 -4.80 -10.86 -8.06
CA ARG A 66 -6.27 -11.02 -8.08
C ARG A 66 -6.89 -10.07 -9.11
N ALA A 67 -6.50 -10.23 -10.37
CA ALA A 67 -7.01 -9.42 -11.49
C ALA A 67 -8.54 -9.50 -11.66
N ASP A 68 -9.18 -10.52 -11.08
CA ASP A 68 -10.64 -10.64 -11.03
C ASP A 68 -11.31 -9.43 -10.33
N ARG A 69 -10.65 -8.80 -9.36
CA ARG A 69 -11.12 -7.59 -8.67
C ARG A 69 -11.12 -6.35 -9.58
N LEU A 70 -10.32 -6.36 -10.63
CA LEU A 70 -10.12 -5.24 -11.55
C LEU A 70 -11.06 -5.28 -12.79
N ARG A 71 -11.89 -6.33 -12.95
CA ARG A 71 -12.72 -6.53 -14.16
C ARG A 71 -13.64 -5.36 -14.47
N HIS A 72 -14.09 -4.64 -13.44
CA HIS A 72 -14.97 -3.47 -13.59
C HIS A 72 -14.28 -2.27 -14.29
N LEU A 73 -12.94 -2.29 -14.41
CA LEU A 73 -12.15 -1.27 -15.11
C LEU A 73 -11.96 -1.55 -16.60
N THR A 74 -12.28 -2.77 -17.04
CA THR A 74 -12.13 -3.17 -18.45
C THR A 74 -12.98 -2.26 -19.36
N GLY A 75 -12.39 -1.73 -20.41
CA GLY A 75 -13.07 -0.81 -21.36
C GLY A 75 -13.07 0.67 -20.93
N ARG A 76 -12.48 1.02 -19.78
CA ARG A 76 -12.35 2.41 -19.30
C ARG A 76 -10.96 3.01 -19.55
N GLY A 77 -10.24 2.57 -20.59
CA GLY A 77 -8.86 2.99 -20.81
C GLY A 77 -7.85 2.22 -19.93
N VAL A 78 -8.30 1.14 -19.28
CA VAL A 78 -7.49 0.28 -18.41
C VAL A 78 -7.36 -1.11 -19.02
N THR A 79 -6.12 -1.56 -19.20
CA THR A 79 -5.78 -2.96 -19.50
C THR A 79 -5.50 -3.68 -18.19
N VAL A 80 -6.23 -4.75 -17.91
CA VAL A 80 -6.12 -5.53 -16.67
C VAL A 80 -5.33 -6.80 -16.93
N LEU A 81 -4.30 -7.08 -16.11
CA LEU A 81 -3.46 -8.28 -16.22
C LEU A 81 -3.33 -8.97 -14.86
N ALA A 82 -3.51 -10.29 -14.84
CA ALA A 82 -3.04 -11.10 -13.72
C ALA A 82 -1.52 -11.17 -13.78
N HIS A 83 -0.84 -10.77 -12.70
CA HIS A 83 0.61 -10.63 -12.72
C HIS A 83 1.20 -10.80 -11.32
N ASP A 84 2.18 -11.68 -11.21
CA ASP A 84 2.99 -11.85 -10.00
C ASP A 84 4.29 -11.05 -10.13
N LEU A 85 4.42 -10.01 -9.32
CA LEU A 85 5.62 -9.17 -9.30
C LEU A 85 6.91 -9.92 -8.93
N LEU A 86 6.81 -11.09 -8.30
CA LEU A 86 7.97 -11.91 -7.93
C LEU A 86 8.47 -12.77 -9.10
N SER A 87 7.59 -13.31 -9.92
CA SER A 87 7.92 -14.29 -10.96
C SER A 87 7.82 -13.75 -12.38
N ASP A 88 6.89 -12.84 -12.65
CA ASP A 88 6.59 -12.42 -14.01
C ASP A 88 7.45 -11.24 -14.46
N ALA A 89 7.77 -11.19 -15.76
CA ALA A 89 8.39 -10.01 -16.34
C ALA A 89 7.38 -8.85 -16.38
N PRO A 90 7.80 -7.60 -16.08
CA PRO A 90 6.91 -6.46 -16.19
C PRO A 90 6.25 -6.38 -17.57
N PRO A 91 5.00 -5.89 -17.66
CA PRO A 91 4.37 -5.66 -18.94
C PRO A 91 5.26 -4.79 -19.84
N ALA A 92 5.35 -5.16 -21.12
CA ALA A 92 6.09 -4.37 -22.11
C ALA A 92 5.45 -2.98 -22.25
N GLY A 93 6.28 -1.92 -22.27
CA GLY A 93 5.66 -0.64 -22.42
C GLY A 93 6.55 0.58 -22.60
N GLY A 94 7.47 0.88 -21.77
CA GLY A 94 8.11 2.20 -21.72
C GLY A 94 7.14 3.23 -21.11
N PHE A 95 6.77 3.00 -19.85
CA PHE A 95 5.78 3.80 -19.13
C PHE A 95 6.31 5.18 -18.75
N ASP A 96 5.43 6.19 -18.79
CA ASP A 96 5.67 7.52 -18.22
C ASP A 96 5.67 7.48 -16.70
N LEU A 97 4.77 6.67 -16.13
CA LEU A 97 4.62 6.43 -14.71
C LEU A 97 4.54 4.93 -14.42
N VAL A 98 5.29 4.50 -13.44
CA VAL A 98 5.04 3.24 -12.73
C VAL A 98 4.72 3.58 -11.29
N HIS A 99 3.61 3.09 -10.77
CA HIS A 99 3.19 3.31 -9.39
C HIS A 99 2.92 1.98 -8.68
N ALA A 100 3.32 1.92 -7.42
CA ALA A 100 2.99 0.80 -6.53
C ALA A 100 2.74 1.34 -5.12
N ARG A 101 1.61 0.98 -4.51
CA ARG A 101 1.25 1.39 -3.16
C ARG A 101 0.95 0.20 -2.27
N LEU A 102 1.60 0.18 -1.08
CA LEU A 102 1.47 -0.88 -0.07
C LEU A 102 1.84 -2.27 -0.64
N VAL A 103 2.83 -2.30 -1.53
CA VAL A 103 3.26 -3.50 -2.24
C VAL A 103 4.65 -3.94 -1.79
N MET A 104 5.66 -3.06 -1.85
CA MET A 104 7.05 -3.44 -1.57
C MET A 104 7.22 -3.98 -0.15
N GLN A 105 6.47 -3.47 0.80
CA GLN A 105 6.48 -3.93 2.19
C GLN A 105 6.10 -5.42 2.36
N HIS A 106 5.42 -6.01 1.37
CA HIS A 106 5.01 -7.42 1.38
C HIS A 106 5.96 -8.35 0.61
N LEU A 107 6.93 -7.80 -0.11
CA LEU A 107 7.78 -8.58 -1.02
C LEU A 107 9.15 -8.87 -0.41
N PRO A 108 9.58 -10.15 -0.34
CA PRO A 108 10.92 -10.48 0.14
C PRO A 108 12.01 -9.98 -0.83
N ALA A 109 11.78 -10.06 -2.15
CA ALA A 109 12.72 -9.66 -3.20
C ALA A 109 12.49 -8.22 -3.70
N ARG A 110 12.20 -7.27 -2.78
CA ARG A 110 11.79 -5.91 -3.14
C ARG A 110 12.80 -5.15 -4.00
N ALA A 111 14.09 -5.36 -3.80
CA ALA A 111 15.13 -4.71 -4.60
C ALA A 111 15.09 -5.17 -6.08
N GLU A 112 14.92 -6.46 -6.32
CA GLU A 112 14.81 -7.03 -7.66
C GLU A 112 13.52 -6.58 -8.36
N VAL A 113 12.40 -6.55 -7.61
CA VAL A 113 11.12 -6.05 -8.12
C VAL A 113 11.23 -4.58 -8.48
N THR A 114 11.84 -3.75 -7.61
CA THR A 114 12.04 -2.32 -7.89
C THR A 114 12.89 -2.12 -9.16
N ALA A 115 13.95 -2.89 -9.34
CA ALA A 115 14.80 -2.81 -10.54
C ALA A 115 14.01 -3.18 -11.82
N ARG A 116 13.14 -4.20 -11.76
CA ARG A 116 12.27 -4.56 -12.89
C ARG A 116 11.23 -3.49 -13.21
N LEU A 117 10.62 -2.91 -12.19
CA LEU A 117 9.67 -1.79 -12.37
C LEU A 117 10.38 -0.55 -12.95
N ALA A 118 11.59 -0.25 -12.49
CA ALA A 118 12.40 0.83 -13.05
C ALA A 118 12.76 0.60 -14.53
N ALA A 119 13.06 -0.66 -14.91
CA ALA A 119 13.35 -1.03 -16.30
C ALA A 119 12.13 -0.88 -17.23
N ALA A 120 10.91 -0.97 -16.71
CA ALA A 120 9.68 -0.78 -17.47
C ALA A 120 9.38 0.70 -17.82
N LEU A 121 10.05 1.66 -17.17
CA LEU A 121 9.92 3.08 -17.49
C LEU A 121 10.57 3.41 -18.84
N ARG A 122 10.03 4.38 -19.56
CA ARG A 122 10.79 5.08 -20.62
C ARG A 122 11.88 5.98 -20.02
N PRO A 123 12.89 6.39 -20.79
CA PRO A 123 13.81 7.45 -20.35
C PRO A 123 13.03 8.70 -19.91
N GLY A 124 13.36 9.26 -18.74
CA GLY A 124 12.65 10.37 -18.11
C GLY A 124 11.34 10.02 -17.40
N GLY A 125 10.85 8.78 -17.51
CA GLY A 125 9.68 8.28 -16.77
C GLY A 125 9.92 8.23 -15.26
N VAL A 126 8.86 8.16 -14.48
CA VAL A 126 8.88 8.24 -13.01
C VAL A 126 8.39 6.93 -12.38
N LEU A 127 9.15 6.39 -11.42
CA LEU A 127 8.66 5.35 -10.49
C LEU A 127 8.26 6.02 -9.17
N VAL A 128 7.06 5.71 -8.70
CA VAL A 128 6.54 6.12 -7.39
C VAL A 128 6.26 4.88 -6.56
N LEU A 129 6.89 4.79 -5.40
CA LEU A 129 6.62 3.78 -4.37
C LEU A 129 5.96 4.45 -3.18
N GLU A 130 4.88 3.87 -2.67
CA GLU A 130 4.18 4.33 -1.49
C GLU A 130 4.02 3.18 -0.50
N ASP A 131 4.89 3.14 0.49
CA ASP A 131 4.87 2.12 1.56
C ASP A 131 4.89 2.78 2.94
N THR A 132 4.68 2.00 3.99
CA THR A 132 4.51 2.58 5.32
C THR A 132 5.71 2.42 6.23
N ASP A 133 5.86 3.38 7.17
CA ASP A 133 6.53 3.19 8.44
C ASP A 133 5.49 3.08 9.55
N THR A 134 5.54 2.01 10.30
CA THR A 134 4.51 1.68 11.28
C THR A 134 4.87 2.09 12.71
N ALA A 135 6.00 2.78 12.90
CA ALA A 135 6.47 3.13 14.25
C ALA A 135 5.44 3.98 15.02
N SER A 136 4.80 4.96 14.33
CA SER A 136 3.82 5.86 14.93
C SER A 136 2.42 5.25 15.11
N LEU A 137 2.12 4.13 14.47
CA LEU A 137 0.77 3.55 14.52
C LEU A 137 0.35 3.29 15.97
N PHE A 138 -0.83 3.77 16.33
CA PHE A 138 -1.41 3.71 17.67
C PHE A 138 -0.58 4.37 18.78
N SER A 139 0.29 5.32 18.42
CA SER A 139 0.98 6.13 19.42
C SER A 139 -0.02 6.99 20.19
N HIS A 140 0.04 6.91 21.52
CA HIS A 140 -0.73 7.71 22.45
C HIS A 140 0.21 8.29 23.52
N PRO A 141 0.03 9.56 23.95
CA PRO A 141 0.95 10.22 24.88
C PRO A 141 0.99 9.56 26.27
N ASP A 142 -0.13 9.03 26.74
CA ASP A 142 -0.28 8.67 28.16
C ASP A 142 -0.32 7.18 28.44
N ARG A 143 -0.46 6.33 27.41
CA ARG A 143 -0.58 4.88 27.62
C ARG A 143 -0.16 4.03 26.44
N GLU A 144 0.36 2.88 26.73
CA GLU A 144 0.46 1.77 25.79
C GLU A 144 -0.75 0.83 26.02
N GLY A 145 -1.88 1.12 25.35
CA GLY A 145 -3.11 0.36 25.50
C GLY A 145 -3.06 -1.03 24.85
N PHE A 146 -4.19 -1.71 24.81
CA PHE A 146 -4.34 -3.00 24.13
C PHE A 146 -4.04 -2.90 22.64
N LEU A 147 -4.30 -1.75 22.01
CA LEU A 147 -3.92 -1.47 20.61
C LEU A 147 -2.40 -1.63 20.39
N GLY A 148 -1.57 -1.16 21.30
CA GLY A 148 -0.11 -1.34 21.20
C GLY A 148 0.32 -2.80 21.25
N ARG A 149 -0.33 -3.63 22.09
CA ARG A 149 -0.09 -5.08 22.16
C ARG A 149 -0.57 -5.79 20.90
N ALA A 150 -1.80 -5.51 20.47
CA ALA A 150 -2.37 -6.08 19.25
C ALA A 150 -1.54 -5.72 18.01
N LYS A 151 -1.07 -4.47 17.89
CA LYS A 151 -0.12 -4.05 16.86
C LYS A 151 1.15 -4.92 16.84
N ARG A 152 1.80 -5.11 18.00
CA ARG A 152 3.03 -5.91 18.06
C ARG A 152 2.79 -7.36 17.65
N ALA A 153 1.68 -7.98 18.10
CA ALA A 153 1.30 -9.34 17.73
C ALA A 153 1.06 -9.43 16.22
N ALA A 154 0.29 -8.48 15.65
CA ALA A 154 -0.01 -8.44 14.23
C ALA A 154 1.26 -8.33 13.37
N TYR A 155 2.20 -7.45 13.72
CA TYR A 155 3.44 -7.31 12.94
C TYR A 155 4.39 -8.50 13.13
N ARG A 156 4.41 -9.18 14.28
CA ARG A 156 5.13 -10.46 14.42
C ARG A 156 4.57 -11.51 13.45
N THR A 157 3.25 -11.64 13.40
CA THR A 157 2.56 -12.54 12.46
C THR A 157 2.90 -12.20 11.00
N MET A 158 2.86 -10.94 10.63
CA MET A 158 3.16 -10.50 9.27
C MET A 158 4.65 -10.68 8.90
N ALA A 159 5.56 -10.49 9.87
CA ALA A 159 6.99 -10.65 9.64
C ALA A 159 7.39 -12.09 9.25
N VAL A 160 6.68 -13.11 9.74
CA VAL A 160 6.87 -14.51 9.33
C VAL A 160 6.69 -14.69 7.81
N ALA A 161 5.81 -13.89 7.19
CA ALA A 161 5.57 -13.90 5.75
C ALA A 161 6.44 -12.88 4.98
N GLY A 162 7.47 -12.30 5.61
CA GLY A 162 8.42 -11.38 4.96
C GLY A 162 7.98 -9.91 4.92
N TYR A 163 6.92 -9.54 5.64
CA TYR A 163 6.49 -8.15 5.73
C TYR A 163 7.55 -7.29 6.43
N ASP A 164 7.84 -6.12 5.84
CA ASP A 164 8.74 -5.13 6.43
C ASP A 164 7.92 -3.93 6.96
N PRO A 165 7.76 -3.77 8.28
CA PRO A 165 6.98 -2.69 8.87
C PRO A 165 7.62 -1.30 8.71
N ARG A 166 8.85 -1.23 8.21
CA ARG A 166 9.60 -0.01 7.99
C ARG A 166 9.96 0.22 6.51
N CYS A 167 9.25 -0.46 5.60
CA CYS A 167 9.57 -0.49 4.16
C CYS A 167 9.62 0.92 3.56
N GLY A 168 8.66 1.78 3.86
CA GLY A 168 8.61 3.12 3.31
C GLY A 168 9.89 3.94 3.51
N LEU A 169 10.61 3.73 4.63
CA LEU A 169 11.91 4.36 4.85
C LEU A 169 13.04 3.79 3.97
N ARG A 170 12.80 2.63 3.33
CA ARG A 170 13.76 1.99 2.43
C ARG A 170 13.53 2.34 0.97
N ASP A 171 12.36 2.85 0.62
CA ASP A 171 11.95 3.07 -0.77
C ASP A 171 12.92 3.98 -1.53
N ALA A 172 13.40 5.06 -0.90
CA ALA A 172 14.40 5.93 -1.50
C ALA A 172 15.71 5.19 -1.86
N ALA A 173 16.17 4.29 -0.97
CA ALA A 173 17.34 3.47 -1.22
C ALA A 173 17.10 2.42 -2.32
N LEU A 174 15.89 1.84 -2.37
CA LEU A 174 15.48 0.92 -3.43
C LEU A 174 15.49 1.62 -4.80
N LEU A 175 14.92 2.82 -4.89
CA LEU A 175 14.92 3.63 -6.12
C LEU A 175 16.35 3.97 -6.57
N THR A 176 17.19 4.43 -5.65
CA THR A 176 18.60 4.72 -5.92
C THR A 176 19.35 3.47 -6.38
N GLY A 177 19.15 2.33 -5.69
CA GLY A 177 19.76 1.04 -6.03
C GLY A 177 19.31 0.50 -7.39
N ALA A 178 18.14 0.88 -7.87
CA ALA A 178 17.63 0.58 -9.20
C ALA A 178 18.20 1.50 -10.31
N GLY A 179 19.12 2.42 -9.98
CA GLY A 179 19.74 3.32 -10.93
C GLY A 179 18.89 4.54 -11.32
N LEU A 180 17.85 4.83 -10.54
CA LEU A 180 17.02 6.01 -10.76
C LEU A 180 17.66 7.25 -10.11
N VAL A 181 17.35 8.41 -10.66
CA VAL A 181 17.87 9.72 -10.23
C VAL A 181 16.75 10.64 -9.76
N ASP A 182 17.10 11.82 -9.22
CA ASP A 182 16.15 12.83 -8.73
C ASP A 182 15.19 12.27 -7.66
N VAL A 183 15.73 11.46 -6.74
CA VAL A 183 14.94 10.84 -5.67
C VAL A 183 14.34 11.90 -4.76
N ARG A 184 13.03 11.84 -4.58
CA ARG A 184 12.28 12.72 -3.67
C ARG A 184 11.41 11.88 -2.76
N THR A 185 11.31 12.29 -1.50
CA THR A 185 10.49 11.60 -0.51
C THR A 185 9.60 12.59 0.22
N GLU A 186 8.39 12.16 0.51
CA GLU A 186 7.46 12.87 1.38
C GLU A 186 6.80 11.87 2.31
N ALA A 187 6.37 12.35 3.47
CA ALA A 187 5.74 11.53 4.49
C ALA A 187 4.43 12.19 4.95
N ARG A 188 3.39 11.39 5.14
CA ARG A 188 2.11 11.85 5.67
C ARG A 188 1.53 10.85 6.67
N ALA A 189 0.95 11.38 7.73
CA ALA A 189 0.20 10.63 8.72
C ALA A 189 -1.14 11.31 8.98
N HIS A 190 -2.09 10.54 9.47
CA HIS A 190 -3.42 11.02 9.83
C HIS A 190 -3.65 10.85 11.32
N VAL A 191 -4.44 11.73 11.91
CA VAL A 191 -5.08 11.45 13.20
C VAL A 191 -6.33 10.62 12.90
N VAL A 192 -6.38 9.43 13.47
CA VAL A 192 -7.52 8.50 13.34
C VAL A 192 -8.33 8.58 14.62
N THR A 193 -9.63 8.76 14.51
CA THR A 193 -10.57 8.74 15.63
C THR A 193 -11.35 7.43 15.64
N GLY A 194 -11.60 6.89 16.81
CA GLY A 194 -12.40 5.67 16.98
C GLY A 194 -13.81 5.82 16.42
N GLY A 195 -14.43 4.72 16.03
CA GLY A 195 -15.75 4.68 15.41
C GLY A 195 -15.83 5.22 13.99
N THR A 196 -14.70 5.65 13.38
CA THR A 196 -14.66 6.15 12.00
C THR A 196 -14.39 5.04 10.97
N PRO A 197 -14.64 5.28 9.67
CA PRO A 197 -14.25 4.33 8.63
C PRO A 197 -12.75 3.99 8.67
N GLN A 198 -11.90 4.94 9.03
CA GLN A 198 -10.46 4.73 9.14
C GLN A 198 -10.11 3.78 10.30
N SER A 199 -10.74 3.95 11.48
CA SER A 199 -10.53 3.03 12.60
C SER A 199 -11.05 1.63 12.29
N ARG A 200 -12.17 1.53 11.56
CA ARG A 200 -12.72 0.25 11.08
C ARG A 200 -11.76 -0.49 10.15
N TRP A 201 -10.99 0.21 9.32
CA TRP A 201 -9.95 -0.44 8.51
C TRP A 201 -8.92 -1.18 9.38
N TYR A 202 -8.48 -0.56 10.48
CA TYR A 202 -7.58 -1.20 11.44
C TYR A 202 -8.24 -2.36 12.20
N ALA A 203 -9.52 -2.22 12.55
CA ALA A 203 -10.27 -3.30 13.19
C ALA A 203 -10.35 -4.53 12.27
N LEU A 204 -10.65 -4.34 10.99
CA LEU A 204 -10.67 -5.42 10.01
C LEU A 204 -9.29 -6.04 9.80
N TRP A 205 -8.21 -5.24 9.79
CA TRP A 205 -6.84 -5.74 9.75
C TRP A 205 -6.51 -6.64 10.95
N LEU A 206 -6.87 -6.23 12.18
CA LEU A 206 -6.67 -7.06 13.37
C LEU A 206 -7.52 -8.33 13.33
N ARG A 207 -8.78 -8.24 12.91
CA ARG A 207 -9.68 -9.41 12.77
C ARG A 207 -9.15 -10.41 11.74
N HIS A 208 -8.60 -9.92 10.63
CA HIS A 208 -7.98 -10.78 9.60
C HIS A 208 -6.80 -11.57 10.17
N LEU A 209 -5.98 -10.96 11.01
CA LEU A 209 -4.79 -11.60 11.59
C LEU A 209 -5.10 -12.37 12.89
N ALA A 210 -6.29 -12.20 13.47
CA ALA A 210 -6.67 -12.78 14.75
C ALA A 210 -6.40 -14.29 14.88
N PRO A 211 -6.79 -15.15 13.91
CA PRO A 211 -6.55 -16.59 14.02
C PRO A 211 -5.07 -16.93 14.19
N ALA A 212 -4.19 -16.23 13.49
CA ALA A 212 -2.76 -16.46 13.55
C ALA A 212 -2.14 -15.89 14.84
N MET A 213 -2.53 -14.69 15.27
CA MET A 213 -2.06 -14.08 16.52
C MET A 213 -2.44 -14.89 17.75
N LEU A 214 -3.70 -15.33 17.83
CA LEU A 214 -4.22 -16.14 18.94
C LEU A 214 -3.62 -17.55 18.92
N GLY A 215 -3.52 -18.16 17.73
CA GLY A 215 -2.94 -19.49 17.56
C GLY A 215 -1.45 -19.56 17.92
N ALA A 216 -0.71 -18.48 17.72
CA ALA A 216 0.70 -18.35 18.12
C ALA A 216 0.89 -18.03 19.62
N GLY A 217 -0.19 -17.67 20.35
CA GLY A 217 -0.12 -17.18 21.73
C GLY A 217 0.50 -15.78 21.87
N ASP A 218 0.55 -15.02 20.78
CA ASP A 218 1.09 -13.65 20.75
C ASP A 218 0.15 -12.63 21.36
N LEU A 219 -1.16 -12.98 21.45
CA LEU A 219 -2.23 -12.15 22.00
C LEU A 219 -3.31 -13.06 22.57
N GLU A 220 -3.94 -12.65 23.65
CA GLU A 220 -5.11 -13.35 24.19
C GLU A 220 -6.42 -12.80 23.63
N ALA A 221 -7.49 -13.61 23.62
CA ALA A 221 -8.78 -13.21 23.06
C ALA A 221 -9.33 -11.93 23.71
N HIS A 222 -9.27 -11.84 25.06
CA HIS A 222 -9.75 -10.66 25.78
C HIS A 222 -8.93 -9.38 25.46
N GLU A 223 -7.63 -9.51 25.14
CA GLU A 223 -6.78 -8.39 24.73
C GLU A 223 -7.16 -7.89 23.33
N LEU A 224 -7.49 -8.82 22.42
CA LEU A 224 -8.00 -8.47 21.09
C LEU A 224 -9.34 -7.75 21.19
N ASP A 225 -10.27 -8.28 22.01
CA ASP A 225 -11.59 -7.65 22.20
C ASP A 225 -11.43 -6.24 22.78
N ALA A 226 -10.54 -6.04 23.74
CA ALA A 226 -10.25 -4.74 24.30
C ALA A 226 -9.63 -3.78 23.27
N ALA A 227 -8.72 -4.26 22.40
CA ALA A 227 -8.15 -3.47 21.31
C ALA A 227 -9.21 -3.06 20.28
N LEU A 228 -10.12 -3.96 19.94
CA LEU A 228 -11.24 -3.66 19.03
C LEU A 228 -12.21 -2.65 19.64
N ALA A 229 -12.50 -2.74 20.95
CA ALA A 229 -13.32 -1.77 21.67
C ALA A 229 -12.64 -0.38 21.69
N GLU A 230 -11.31 -0.31 21.87
CA GLU A 230 -10.58 0.97 21.75
C GLU A 230 -10.73 1.59 20.35
N LEU A 231 -10.76 0.77 19.26
CA LEU A 231 -10.96 1.24 17.88
C LEU A 231 -12.39 1.74 17.63
N ASP A 232 -13.38 1.24 18.34
CA ASP A 232 -14.77 1.65 18.20
C ASP A 232 -15.13 2.88 19.05
N ASP A 233 -14.35 3.23 20.07
CA ASP A 233 -14.66 4.32 20.99
C ASP A 233 -14.29 5.69 20.38
N PRO A 234 -15.27 6.57 20.09
CA PRO A 234 -15.02 7.88 19.50
C PRO A 234 -14.28 8.86 20.43
N ALA A 235 -14.12 8.54 21.72
CA ALA A 235 -13.29 9.32 22.64
C ALA A 235 -11.78 9.08 22.42
N ASN A 236 -11.40 8.03 21.68
CA ASN A 236 -10.01 7.72 21.39
C ASN A 236 -9.56 8.33 20.06
N SER A 237 -8.32 8.79 20.02
CA SER A 237 -7.65 9.15 18.79
C SER A 237 -6.15 8.84 18.88
N TRP A 238 -5.52 8.57 17.74
CA TRP A 238 -4.11 8.20 17.65
C TRP A 238 -3.55 8.52 16.26
N LEU A 239 -2.24 8.46 16.11
CA LEU A 239 -1.60 8.58 14.80
C LEU A 239 -1.76 7.27 13.99
N SER A 240 -2.00 7.41 12.70
CA SER A 240 -1.85 6.30 11.74
C SER A 240 -0.37 5.90 11.62
N GLN A 241 -0.08 4.81 10.89
CA GLN A 241 1.24 4.66 10.30
C GLN A 241 1.55 5.85 9.37
N VAL A 242 2.82 6.12 9.17
CA VAL A 242 3.26 7.12 8.21
C VAL A 242 3.31 6.49 6.82
N MET A 243 2.55 7.02 5.87
CA MET A 243 2.73 6.71 4.46
C MET A 243 3.91 7.51 3.94
N ILE A 244 4.87 6.83 3.35
CA ILE A 244 6.03 7.46 2.71
C ILE A 244 5.87 7.27 1.21
N SER A 245 5.87 8.38 0.48
CA SER A 245 5.87 8.41 -0.97
C SER A 245 7.27 8.74 -1.44
N ALA A 246 7.93 7.79 -2.08
CA ALA A 246 9.23 7.98 -2.70
C ALA A 246 9.07 7.97 -4.22
N SER A 247 9.64 8.95 -4.90
CA SER A 247 9.62 9.04 -6.37
C SER A 247 11.00 9.27 -6.93
N ALA A 248 11.30 8.70 -8.10
CA ALA A 248 12.56 8.93 -8.81
C ALA A 248 12.37 8.78 -10.32
N ARG A 249 13.28 9.33 -11.11
CA ARG A 249 13.24 9.32 -12.56
C ARG A 249 14.23 8.32 -13.15
N ARG A 250 13.83 7.67 -14.24
CA ARG A 250 14.78 6.96 -15.09
C ARG A 250 15.65 7.99 -15.82
N PRO A 251 17.00 7.87 -15.80
CA PRO A 251 17.87 8.77 -16.52
C PRO A 251 17.46 8.91 -18.00
N ALA A 252 17.57 10.12 -18.53
CA ALA A 252 17.54 10.33 -19.97
C ALA A 252 18.85 9.82 -20.59
N PRO A 253 18.86 9.44 -21.87
CA PRO A 253 20.09 8.99 -22.54
C PRO A 253 21.13 10.12 -22.63
#